data_b7c0cfafd9af96672be15978cc82d704
#
_entry.id   b7c0cfafd9af96672be15978cc82d704
#
_cell.length_a   1.000
_cell.length_b   1.000
_cell.length_c   1.000
_cell.angle_alpha   90.00
_cell.angle_beta   90.00
_cell.angle_gamma   90.00
#
_symmetry.space_group_name_H-M   'P 1'
#
loop_
_entity.id
_entity.type
_entity.pdbx_description
1 polymer ?
#
loop_
_entity_poly.entity_id
_entity_poly.type
_entity_poly.pdbx_seq_one_letter_code
_entity_poly.pdbx_strand_id
1 'polypeptide(L)'
;IKAMADAVGENAVIGAGTVLSPADVANVAQAGGKLIVSPNCDPRVIAATKAANMQSWPGVMTPTECFAALKAGADGLKIFPAGLLGPDGIKAIRAVLPAQTKIYAVGGAGPDNFASWLAAGIDGFGIGSTLYQSGYSVANVGARAGAIVAAYDQAAQ
;
A
#
# COMPACT_ATOMS: atom_id res chain seq x y z
N ILE A 1 -1.61 8.20 -14.71
CA ILE A 1 -1.50 6.73 -14.75
C ILE A 1 -0.98 6.31 -16.12
N LYS A 2 -1.73 6.58 -17.23
CA LYS A 2 -1.35 6.12 -18.57
C LYS A 2 0.10 6.44 -18.94
N ALA A 3 0.52 7.69 -18.85
CA ALA A 3 1.89 8.09 -19.20
C ALA A 3 2.98 7.36 -18.37
N MET A 4 2.70 7.08 -17.09
CA MET A 4 3.62 6.32 -16.26
C MET A 4 3.64 4.83 -16.65
N ALA A 5 2.48 4.23 -16.89
CA ALA A 5 2.38 2.85 -17.32
C ALA A 5 3.10 2.62 -18.65
N ASP A 6 2.91 3.54 -19.60
CA ASP A 6 3.61 3.50 -20.90
C ASP A 6 5.15 3.66 -20.76
N ALA A 7 5.60 4.48 -19.80
CA ALA A 7 7.02 4.78 -19.62
C ALA A 7 7.80 3.66 -18.89
N VAL A 8 7.18 3.01 -17.89
CA VAL A 8 7.87 2.00 -17.07
C VAL A 8 7.60 0.57 -17.52
N GLY A 9 6.57 0.36 -18.35
CA GLY A 9 6.19 -0.96 -18.85
C GLY A 9 5.95 -1.95 -17.70
N GLU A 10 6.57 -3.13 -17.79
CA GLU A 10 6.43 -4.19 -16.78
C GLU A 10 7.40 -4.05 -15.59
N ASN A 11 8.27 -3.05 -15.60
CA ASN A 11 9.24 -2.85 -14.52
C ASN A 11 8.62 -2.32 -13.21
N ALA A 12 7.37 -1.84 -13.26
CA ALA A 12 6.64 -1.38 -12.08
C ALA A 12 5.14 -1.59 -12.23
N VAL A 13 4.46 -1.81 -11.10
CA VAL A 13 3.00 -1.88 -11.04
C VAL A 13 2.46 -0.46 -10.81
N ILE A 14 1.85 0.12 -11.83
CA ILE A 14 1.26 1.46 -11.74
C ILE A 14 -0.21 1.37 -11.38
N GLY A 15 -0.67 2.27 -10.50
CA GLY A 15 -2.05 2.30 -10.06
C GLY A 15 -2.43 3.63 -9.42
N ALA A 16 -3.48 3.61 -8.60
CA ALA A 16 -3.95 4.79 -7.89
C ALA A 16 -4.16 4.53 -6.41
N GLY A 17 -3.84 5.55 -5.60
CA GLY A 17 -4.22 5.65 -4.20
C GLY A 17 -5.49 6.47 -4.01
N THR A 18 -6.12 6.31 -2.85
CA THR A 18 -7.34 7.02 -2.45
C THR A 18 -8.52 6.77 -3.40
N VAL A 19 -8.66 5.54 -3.87
CA VAL A 19 -9.79 5.11 -4.70
C VAL A 19 -10.93 4.70 -3.79
N LEU A 20 -12.09 5.35 -3.95
CA LEU A 20 -13.21 5.25 -3.01
C LEU A 20 -14.51 4.73 -3.63
N SER A 21 -14.55 4.53 -4.95
CA SER A 21 -15.75 4.05 -5.62
C SER A 21 -15.44 3.05 -6.75
N PRO A 22 -16.39 2.17 -7.12
CA PRO A 22 -16.26 1.33 -8.33
C PRO A 22 -16.06 2.13 -9.62
N ALA A 23 -16.61 3.32 -9.72
CA ALA A 23 -16.41 4.19 -10.88
C ALA A 23 -14.95 4.66 -11.00
N ASP A 24 -14.31 5.01 -9.87
CA ASP A 24 -12.89 5.35 -9.85
C ASP A 24 -12.02 4.15 -10.25
N VAL A 25 -12.38 2.94 -9.81
CA VAL A 25 -11.71 1.70 -10.24
C VAL A 25 -11.75 1.55 -11.76
N ALA A 26 -12.91 1.77 -12.38
CA ALA A 26 -13.07 1.69 -13.82
C ALA A 26 -12.18 2.73 -14.55
N ASN A 27 -12.12 3.97 -14.03
CA ASN A 27 -11.26 5.02 -14.57
C ASN A 27 -9.77 4.65 -14.51
N VAL A 28 -9.34 4.05 -13.39
CA VAL A 28 -7.95 3.57 -13.23
C VAL A 28 -7.64 2.44 -14.21
N ALA A 29 -8.55 1.48 -14.37
CA ALA A 29 -8.40 0.38 -15.32
C ALA A 29 -8.28 0.89 -16.76
N GLN A 30 -9.15 1.81 -17.18
CA GLN A 30 -9.12 2.43 -18.52
C GLN A 30 -7.80 3.19 -18.78
N ALA A 31 -7.21 3.76 -17.75
CA ALA A 31 -5.91 4.42 -17.83
C ALA A 31 -4.71 3.46 -17.83
N GLY A 32 -4.93 2.14 -17.83
CA GLY A 32 -3.88 1.11 -17.80
C GLY A 32 -3.31 0.82 -16.42
N GLY A 33 -4.00 1.23 -15.35
CA GLY A 33 -3.63 0.90 -13.98
C GLY A 33 -3.79 -0.59 -13.67
N LYS A 34 -2.97 -1.09 -12.75
CA LYS A 34 -2.94 -2.49 -12.31
C LYS A 34 -3.09 -2.64 -10.79
N LEU A 35 -3.18 -1.52 -10.06
CA LEU A 35 -3.17 -1.47 -8.61
C LEU A 35 -4.17 -0.45 -8.09
N ILE A 36 -4.98 -0.84 -7.12
CA ILE A 36 -5.88 0.03 -6.36
C ILE A 36 -5.48 0.00 -4.88
N VAL A 37 -5.23 1.18 -4.33
CA VAL A 37 -5.01 1.37 -2.89
C VAL A 37 -6.10 2.29 -2.34
N SER A 38 -6.81 1.84 -1.31
CA SER A 38 -7.87 2.61 -0.67
C SER A 38 -7.49 2.99 0.77
N PRO A 39 -7.99 4.08 1.31
CA PRO A 39 -7.75 4.44 2.72
C PRO A 39 -8.67 3.70 3.69
N ASN A 40 -9.70 3.02 3.17
CA ASN A 40 -10.75 2.32 3.91
C ASN A 40 -11.03 0.94 3.29
N CYS A 41 -11.79 0.14 4.01
CA CYS A 41 -12.26 -1.17 3.56
C CYS A 41 -13.70 -1.06 3.01
N ASP A 42 -13.84 -0.87 1.70
CA ASP A 42 -15.13 -0.97 1.01
C ASP A 42 -15.16 -2.24 0.14
N PRO A 43 -15.99 -3.26 0.48
CA PRO A 43 -16.08 -4.50 -0.28
C PRO A 43 -16.48 -4.30 -1.76
N ARG A 44 -17.22 -3.22 -2.08
CA ARG A 44 -17.62 -2.92 -3.45
C ARG A 44 -16.43 -2.47 -4.30
N VAL A 45 -15.53 -1.67 -3.70
CA VAL A 45 -14.28 -1.24 -4.36
C VAL A 45 -13.35 -2.43 -4.57
N ILE A 46 -13.21 -3.30 -3.56
CA ILE A 46 -12.42 -4.52 -3.65
C ILE A 46 -12.96 -5.42 -4.78
N ALA A 47 -14.27 -5.70 -4.77
CA ALA A 47 -14.90 -6.56 -5.79
C ALA A 47 -14.74 -5.98 -7.21
N ALA A 48 -14.95 -4.67 -7.40
CA ALA A 48 -14.75 -4.02 -8.69
C ALA A 48 -13.27 -4.10 -9.15
N THR A 49 -12.33 -3.94 -8.23
CA THR A 49 -10.89 -4.07 -8.50
C THR A 49 -10.55 -5.49 -8.98
N LYS A 50 -11.05 -6.50 -8.28
CA LYS A 50 -10.81 -7.91 -8.65
C LYS A 50 -11.48 -8.27 -9.98
N ALA A 51 -12.68 -7.77 -10.25
CA ALA A 51 -13.37 -7.95 -11.54
C ALA A 51 -12.59 -7.32 -12.71
N ALA A 52 -11.83 -6.26 -12.46
CA ALA A 52 -10.94 -5.63 -13.43
C ALA A 52 -9.53 -6.27 -13.52
N ASN A 53 -9.29 -7.41 -12.86
CA ASN A 53 -7.99 -8.10 -12.79
C ASN A 53 -6.86 -7.22 -12.25
N MET A 54 -7.16 -6.32 -11.32
CA MET A 54 -6.18 -5.47 -10.65
C MET A 54 -5.91 -5.95 -9.22
N GLN A 55 -4.78 -5.52 -8.66
CA GLN A 55 -4.45 -5.73 -7.27
C GLN A 55 -5.24 -4.77 -6.37
N SER A 56 -5.81 -5.28 -5.27
CA SER A 56 -6.60 -4.52 -4.29
C SER A 56 -5.92 -4.49 -2.92
N TRP A 57 -5.61 -3.28 -2.44
CA TRP A 57 -4.96 -3.02 -1.17
C TRP A 57 -5.82 -2.04 -0.33
N PRO A 58 -6.91 -2.54 0.30
CA PRO A 58 -7.78 -1.72 1.14
C PRO A 58 -7.10 -1.32 2.43
N GLY A 59 -7.48 -0.14 2.93
CA GLY A 59 -7.09 0.37 4.24
C GLY A 59 -7.89 -0.27 5.36
N VAL A 60 -7.20 -0.78 6.37
CA VAL A 60 -7.77 -1.46 7.54
C VAL A 60 -7.01 -1.06 8.80
N MET A 61 -7.64 -1.17 9.95
CA MET A 61 -7.03 -0.89 11.25
C MET A 61 -7.45 -1.87 12.35
N THR A 62 -8.49 -2.66 12.11
CA THR A 62 -9.03 -3.62 13.07
C THR A 62 -9.06 -5.04 12.51
N PRO A 63 -9.04 -6.08 13.35
CA PRO A 63 -9.21 -7.46 12.89
C PRO A 63 -10.48 -7.65 12.05
N THR A 64 -11.60 -7.03 12.43
CA THR A 64 -12.86 -7.12 11.68
C THR A 64 -12.70 -6.63 10.25
N GLU A 65 -12.06 -5.47 10.05
CA GLU A 65 -11.79 -4.93 8.71
C GLU A 65 -10.81 -5.82 7.93
N CYS A 66 -9.77 -6.33 8.59
CA CYS A 66 -8.82 -7.25 7.97
C CYS A 66 -9.53 -8.47 7.37
N PHE A 67 -10.36 -9.15 8.17
CA PHE A 67 -11.10 -10.33 7.70
C PHE A 67 -12.15 -9.98 6.65
N ALA A 68 -12.82 -8.82 6.77
CA ALA A 68 -13.77 -8.34 5.75
C ALA A 68 -13.07 -8.09 4.41
N ALA A 69 -11.90 -7.44 4.41
CA ALA A 69 -11.10 -7.21 3.22
C ALA A 69 -10.64 -8.51 2.56
N LEU A 70 -10.09 -9.45 3.33
CA LEU A 70 -9.65 -10.75 2.83
C LEU A 70 -10.82 -11.56 2.26
N LYS A 71 -11.97 -11.57 2.93
CA LYS A 71 -13.20 -12.23 2.44
C LYS A 71 -13.69 -11.62 1.12
N ALA A 72 -13.51 -10.31 0.91
CA ALA A 72 -13.85 -9.64 -0.33
C ALA A 72 -12.83 -9.87 -1.46
N GLY A 73 -11.70 -10.55 -1.19
CA GLY A 73 -10.70 -10.92 -2.19
C GLY A 73 -9.52 -9.95 -2.30
N ALA A 74 -9.24 -9.15 -1.27
CA ALA A 74 -8.06 -8.28 -1.24
C ALA A 74 -6.76 -9.09 -1.41
N ASP A 75 -5.80 -8.57 -2.18
CA ASP A 75 -4.49 -9.18 -2.40
C ASP A 75 -3.54 -8.95 -1.23
N GLY A 76 -3.81 -7.93 -0.43
CA GLY A 76 -3.11 -7.61 0.80
C GLY A 76 -3.82 -6.50 1.57
N LEU A 77 -3.28 -6.17 2.73
CA LEU A 77 -3.86 -5.21 3.65
C LEU A 77 -2.95 -3.99 3.79
N LYS A 78 -3.52 -2.81 3.65
CA LYS A 78 -2.87 -1.56 4.01
C LYS A 78 -3.29 -1.19 5.44
N ILE A 79 -2.40 -1.32 6.41
CA ILE A 79 -2.65 -0.75 7.73
C ILE A 79 -2.54 0.77 7.64
N PHE A 80 -3.63 1.48 7.95
CA PHE A 80 -3.68 2.94 7.81
C PHE A 80 -4.66 3.59 8.82
N PRO A 81 -4.21 4.62 9.56
CA PRO A 81 -2.83 5.11 9.66
C PRO A 81 -1.96 4.21 10.57
N ALA A 82 -0.90 3.64 10.04
CA ALA A 82 -0.10 2.64 10.76
C ALA A 82 0.53 3.20 12.06
N GLY A 83 0.96 4.46 12.04
CA GLY A 83 1.57 5.11 13.20
C GLY A 83 0.67 5.18 14.44
N LEU A 84 -0.66 5.12 14.29
CA LEU A 84 -1.59 5.05 15.42
C LEU A 84 -1.65 3.65 16.05
N LEU A 85 -1.47 2.61 15.25
CA LEU A 85 -1.49 1.22 15.71
C LEU A 85 -0.14 0.82 16.31
N GLY A 86 0.95 1.27 15.72
CA GLY A 86 2.31 0.93 16.11
C GLY A 86 2.71 -0.51 15.80
N PRO A 87 4.02 -0.84 15.93
CA PRO A 87 4.53 -2.18 15.70
C PRO A 87 3.89 -3.27 16.59
N ASP A 88 3.57 -2.95 17.84
CA ASP A 88 2.95 -3.93 18.74
C ASP A 88 1.50 -4.25 18.34
N GLY A 89 0.75 -3.26 17.86
CA GLY A 89 -0.57 -3.50 17.28
C GLY A 89 -0.51 -4.39 16.03
N ILE A 90 0.53 -4.22 15.19
CA ILE A 90 0.76 -5.10 14.04
C ILE A 90 0.99 -6.55 14.49
N LYS A 91 1.85 -6.79 15.48
CA LYS A 91 2.09 -8.14 16.03
C LYS A 91 0.80 -8.79 16.50
N ALA A 92 -0.04 -8.03 17.22
CA ALA A 92 -1.31 -8.53 17.71
C ALA A 92 -2.28 -8.90 16.58
N ILE A 93 -2.40 -8.06 15.55
CA ILE A 93 -3.23 -8.36 14.37
C ILE A 93 -2.65 -9.55 13.58
N ARG A 94 -1.33 -9.57 13.36
CA ARG A 94 -0.65 -10.65 12.63
C ARG A 94 -0.90 -12.02 13.25
N ALA A 95 -0.96 -12.11 14.57
CA ALA A 95 -1.17 -13.36 15.31
C ALA A 95 -2.50 -14.06 14.97
N VAL A 96 -3.50 -13.33 14.48
CA VAL A 96 -4.82 -13.88 14.16
C VAL A 96 -5.09 -14.00 12.66
N LEU A 97 -4.26 -13.38 11.82
CA LEU A 97 -4.42 -13.43 10.37
C LEU A 97 -3.81 -14.71 9.76
N PRO A 98 -4.32 -15.17 8.60
CA PRO A 98 -3.67 -16.22 7.84
C PRO A 98 -2.20 -15.87 7.56
N ALA A 99 -1.29 -16.86 7.71
CA ALA A 99 0.15 -16.63 7.64
C ALA A 99 0.63 -15.98 6.33
N GLN A 100 -0.05 -16.29 5.21
CA GLN A 100 0.28 -15.75 3.88
C GLN A 100 -0.27 -14.34 3.62
N THR A 101 -1.02 -13.75 4.57
CA THR A 101 -1.58 -12.41 4.39
C THR A 101 -0.47 -11.38 4.23
N LYS A 102 -0.49 -10.64 3.14
CA LYS A 102 0.42 -9.51 2.93
C LYS A 102 -0.07 -8.28 3.69
N ILE A 103 0.82 -7.65 4.45
CA ILE A 103 0.51 -6.47 5.27
C ILE A 103 1.51 -5.37 4.97
N TYR A 104 1.01 -4.20 4.58
CA TYR A 104 1.83 -3.02 4.33
C TYR A 104 1.50 -1.91 5.33
N ALA A 105 2.52 -1.33 5.95
CA ALA A 105 2.37 -0.18 6.83
C ALA A 105 2.36 1.12 6.02
N VAL A 106 1.34 1.94 6.24
CA VAL A 106 1.15 3.22 5.54
C VAL A 106 0.80 4.31 6.53
N GLY A 107 1.55 5.42 6.49
CA GLY A 107 1.39 6.54 7.43
C GLY A 107 2.14 6.30 8.74
N GLY A 108 3.18 7.10 8.96
CA GLY A 108 4.07 6.99 10.13
C GLY A 108 5.26 6.03 9.95
N ALA A 109 5.36 5.37 8.79
CA ALA A 109 6.53 4.57 8.44
C ALA A 109 7.52 5.39 7.59
N GLY A 110 8.81 5.17 7.82
CA GLY A 110 9.89 5.84 7.11
C GLY A 110 11.26 5.23 7.42
N PRO A 111 12.33 5.78 6.83
CA PRO A 111 13.70 5.26 6.99
C PRO A 111 14.12 5.00 8.44
N ASP A 112 13.71 5.87 9.35
CA ASP A 112 14.15 5.82 10.76
C ASP A 112 13.51 4.67 11.56
N ASN A 113 12.47 4.02 11.02
CA ASN A 113 11.72 2.99 11.75
C ASN A 113 11.39 1.73 10.95
N PHE A 114 11.90 1.58 9.74
CA PHE A 114 11.65 0.38 8.90
C PHE A 114 11.97 -0.92 9.62
N ALA A 115 13.12 -1.01 10.30
CA ALA A 115 13.53 -2.21 11.02
C ALA A 115 12.50 -2.65 12.08
N SER A 116 11.94 -1.70 12.84
CA SER A 116 10.94 -2.02 13.87
C SER A 116 9.62 -2.53 13.28
N TRP A 117 9.21 -2.00 12.12
CA TRP A 117 8.03 -2.46 11.41
C TRP A 117 8.22 -3.84 10.80
N LEU A 118 9.37 -4.09 10.15
CA LEU A 118 9.71 -5.40 9.60
C LEU A 118 9.77 -6.47 10.71
N ALA A 119 10.39 -6.14 11.85
CA ALA A 119 10.41 -7.03 13.02
C ALA A 119 9.01 -7.29 13.61
N ALA A 120 8.05 -6.41 13.36
CA ALA A 120 6.64 -6.62 13.73
C ALA A 120 5.89 -7.53 12.75
N GLY A 121 6.49 -7.89 11.62
CA GLY A 121 5.95 -8.84 10.66
C GLY A 121 5.14 -8.22 9.52
N ILE A 122 5.43 -6.97 9.13
CA ILE A 122 4.91 -6.42 7.89
C ILE A 122 5.74 -6.88 6.69
N ASP A 123 5.15 -6.86 5.50
CA ASP A 123 5.76 -7.28 4.24
C ASP A 123 6.29 -6.09 3.42
N GLY A 124 5.91 -4.86 3.77
CA GLY A 124 6.36 -3.67 3.04
C GLY A 124 5.70 -2.37 3.51
N PHE A 125 5.95 -1.31 2.76
CA PHE A 125 5.56 0.05 3.12
C PHE A 125 4.84 0.77 1.99
N GLY A 126 3.90 1.64 2.36
CA GLY A 126 3.39 2.67 1.48
C GLY A 126 3.95 4.03 1.89
N ILE A 127 4.83 4.59 1.07
CA ILE A 127 5.51 5.86 1.34
C ILE A 127 4.87 6.97 0.51
N GLY A 128 4.31 7.97 1.17
CA GLY A 128 3.66 9.12 0.55
C GLY A 128 4.44 10.41 0.74
N SER A 129 4.05 11.22 1.72
CA SER A 129 4.59 12.57 1.96
C SER A 129 6.10 12.62 2.25
N THR A 130 6.69 11.54 2.75
CA THR A 130 8.14 11.43 2.93
C THR A 130 8.87 11.42 1.59
N LEU A 131 8.26 10.85 0.54
CA LEU A 131 8.82 10.79 -0.80
C LEU A 131 8.50 12.04 -1.61
N TYR A 132 7.22 12.41 -1.66
CA TYR A 132 6.73 13.47 -2.53
C TYR A 132 5.79 14.43 -1.80
N GLN A 133 6.02 15.73 -2.04
CA GLN A 133 5.09 16.80 -1.71
C GLN A 133 5.02 17.79 -2.88
N SER A 134 3.92 18.52 -2.99
CA SER A 134 3.77 19.55 -4.00
C SER A 134 4.94 20.55 -3.93
N GLY A 135 5.51 20.89 -5.08
CA GLY A 135 6.65 21.79 -5.18
C GLY A 135 8.04 21.10 -5.15
N TYR A 136 8.12 19.80 -4.89
CA TYR A 136 9.40 19.09 -4.98
C TYR A 136 9.85 18.96 -6.44
N SER A 137 11.14 19.23 -6.69
CA SER A 137 11.75 19.00 -8.00
C SER A 137 11.95 17.50 -8.25
N VAL A 138 12.07 17.12 -9.52
CA VAL A 138 12.39 15.73 -9.93
C VAL A 138 13.67 15.24 -9.25
N ALA A 139 14.72 16.06 -9.20
CA ALA A 139 15.98 15.74 -8.56
C ALA A 139 15.79 15.48 -7.03
N ASN A 140 14.98 16.29 -6.38
CA ASN A 140 14.68 16.11 -4.94
C ASN A 140 13.92 14.79 -4.70
N VAL A 141 12.91 14.48 -5.51
CA VAL A 141 12.17 13.21 -5.41
C VAL A 141 13.08 12.02 -5.67
N GLY A 142 13.95 12.10 -6.69
CA GLY A 142 14.92 11.05 -7.00
C GLY A 142 15.89 10.79 -5.85
N ALA A 143 16.45 11.83 -5.24
CA ALA A 143 17.35 11.70 -4.08
C ALA A 143 16.63 11.07 -2.86
N ARG A 144 15.39 11.49 -2.58
CA ARG A 144 14.57 10.91 -1.52
C ARG A 144 14.25 9.44 -1.77
N ALA A 145 13.88 9.11 -3.00
CA ALA A 145 13.60 7.72 -3.38
C ALA A 145 14.82 6.83 -3.14
N GLY A 146 16.00 7.26 -3.59
CA GLY A 146 17.26 6.53 -3.36
C GLY A 146 17.56 6.33 -1.88
N ALA A 147 17.40 7.37 -1.05
CA ALA A 147 17.62 7.27 0.39
C ALA A 147 16.63 6.32 1.08
N ILE A 148 15.35 6.36 0.68
CA ILE A 148 14.31 5.47 1.22
C ILE A 148 14.59 4.01 0.85
N VAL A 149 14.96 3.73 -0.39
CA VAL A 149 15.29 2.38 -0.85
C VAL A 149 16.51 1.85 -0.11
N ALA A 150 17.59 2.64 0.00
CA ALA A 150 18.79 2.24 0.72
C ALA A 150 18.51 1.92 2.20
N ALA A 151 17.66 2.73 2.87
CA ALA A 151 17.26 2.47 4.24
C ALA A 151 16.41 1.19 4.38
N TYR A 152 15.53 0.92 3.40
CA TYR A 152 14.76 -0.32 3.38
C TYR A 152 15.67 -1.53 3.19
N ASP A 153 16.58 -1.51 2.23
CA ASP A 153 17.51 -2.60 1.95
C ASP A 153 18.39 -2.92 3.16
N GLN A 154 18.82 -1.89 3.90
CA GLN A 154 19.57 -2.06 5.16
C GLN A 154 18.71 -2.68 6.27
N ALA A 155 17.45 -2.29 6.39
CA ALA A 155 16.55 -2.79 7.43
C ALA A 155 16.03 -4.21 7.16
N ALA A 156 16.05 -4.66 5.89
CA ALA A 156 15.54 -5.96 5.44
C ALA A 156 16.60 -7.08 5.45
N GLN A 157 17.86 -6.76 5.80
CA GLN A 157 18.96 -7.73 5.97
C GLN A 157 18.86 -8.45 7.31
#